data_1842fbbba94c6cc1fd13fd812f2cf84b
#
_entry.id   1842fbbba94c6cc1fd13fd812f2cf84b
#
_cell.length_a   1.000
_cell.length_b   1.000
_cell.length_c   1.000
_cell.angle_alpha   90.00
_cell.angle_beta   90.00
_cell.angle_gamma   90.00
#
_symmetry.space_group_name_H-M   'P 1'
#
loop_
_entity.id
_entity.type
_entity.pdbx_description
1 polymer ?
#
loop_
_entity_poly.entity_id
_entity_poly.type
_entity_poly.pdbx_seq_one_letter_code
_entity_poly.pdbx_strand_id
1 'polypeptide(L)'
;MCSSDRRGLYLVRVAIGEDATLDRFMGHYGRGYCPIALERGDQRLFRLRPDDLLGPEPEVEIRPVEVTELENIMEIDRLMTTEELGFNPFRKAPSIYREGWLRRIRETRVWVVGPEQGPYLFKVEQSAISDDVVQISGVYTATKYRRHG
;
A
#
# COMPACT_ATOMS: atom_id res chain seq x y z
N MET A 1 -11.29 -4.59 -28.36
CA MET A 1 -10.80 -5.98 -28.41
C MET A 1 -9.28 -5.95 -28.30
N CYS A 2 -8.75 -6.30 -27.16
CA CYS A 2 -7.31 -6.31 -26.93
C CYS A 2 -6.75 -7.62 -27.48
N SER A 3 -5.92 -7.56 -28.49
CA SER A 3 -5.36 -8.71 -29.20
C SER A 3 -4.52 -9.59 -28.27
N SER A 4 -4.71 -10.90 -28.35
CA SER A 4 -4.18 -11.94 -27.45
C SER A 4 -2.79 -12.46 -27.78
N ASP A 5 -1.94 -11.73 -28.49
CA ASP A 5 -0.60 -12.19 -28.82
C ASP A 5 0.45 -11.54 -27.92
N ARG A 6 0.62 -12.09 -26.70
CA ARG A 6 1.47 -11.52 -25.65
C ARG A 6 2.44 -12.55 -25.09
N ARG A 7 3.47 -12.83 -25.80
CA ARG A 7 4.63 -13.49 -25.23
C ARG A 7 5.41 -12.49 -24.38
N GLY A 8 5.27 -12.57 -23.05
CA GLY A 8 6.19 -11.98 -22.09
C GLY A 8 5.97 -10.53 -21.65
N LEU A 9 4.84 -9.89 -21.97
CA LEU A 9 4.55 -8.55 -21.46
C LEU A 9 3.83 -8.60 -20.10
N TYR A 10 4.55 -8.25 -19.04
CA TYR A 10 3.93 -8.01 -17.73
C TYR A 10 3.01 -6.80 -17.82
N LEU A 11 1.76 -6.99 -17.44
CA LEU A 11 0.79 -5.90 -17.39
C LEU A 11 1.10 -5.03 -16.17
N VAL A 12 1.61 -3.83 -16.38
CA VAL A 12 1.76 -2.84 -15.31
C VAL A 12 0.36 -2.40 -14.89
N ARG A 13 0.06 -2.54 -13.61
CA ARG A 13 -1.24 -2.17 -13.02
C ARG A 13 -1.19 -0.82 -12.36
N VAL A 14 -0.06 -0.46 -11.78
CA VAL A 14 0.20 0.79 -11.10
C VAL A 14 1.61 1.22 -11.44
N ALA A 15 1.78 2.48 -11.78
CA ALA A 15 3.08 3.13 -11.90
C ALA A 15 3.06 4.38 -11.02
N ILE A 16 4.07 4.54 -10.18
CA ILE A 16 4.25 5.68 -9.28
C ILE A 16 5.66 6.22 -9.49
N GLY A 17 5.78 7.51 -9.66
CA GLY A 17 7.08 8.15 -9.84
C GLY A 17 6.95 9.64 -10.11
N GLU A 18 8.08 10.26 -10.40
CA GLU A 18 8.16 11.65 -10.84
C GLU A 18 7.49 11.85 -12.20
N ASP A 19 6.74 12.93 -12.38
CA ASP A 19 5.94 13.21 -13.57
C ASP A 19 6.73 13.04 -14.88
N ALA A 20 7.90 13.66 -14.99
CA ALA A 20 8.73 13.56 -16.20
C ALA A 20 9.20 12.11 -16.50
N THR A 21 9.40 11.31 -15.46
CA THR A 21 9.78 9.90 -15.60
C THR A 21 8.57 9.05 -15.98
N LEU A 22 7.41 9.31 -15.38
CA LEU A 22 6.16 8.63 -15.72
C LEU A 22 5.71 8.96 -17.13
N ASP A 23 5.79 10.21 -17.57
CA ASP A 23 5.48 10.63 -18.93
C ASP A 23 6.33 9.91 -19.95
N ARG A 24 7.64 9.79 -19.69
CA ARG A 24 8.56 9.06 -20.56
C ARG A 24 8.23 7.56 -20.59
N PHE A 25 7.99 6.96 -19.43
CA PHE A 25 7.57 5.57 -19.32
C PHE A 25 6.25 5.32 -20.06
N MET A 26 5.24 6.15 -19.83
CA MET A 26 3.93 6.04 -20.47
C MET A 26 4.00 6.31 -21.96
N GLY A 27 4.92 7.16 -22.42
CA GLY A 27 5.19 7.40 -23.82
C GLY A 27 5.64 6.13 -24.56
N HIS A 28 6.41 5.27 -23.91
CA HIS A 28 6.88 3.98 -24.45
C HIS A 28 5.91 2.83 -24.21
N TYR A 29 5.33 2.75 -23.01
CA TYR A 29 4.51 1.62 -22.58
C TYR A 29 3.02 1.80 -22.88
N GLY A 30 2.47 3.00 -22.69
CA GLY A 30 1.03 3.23 -22.60
C GLY A 30 0.31 3.44 -23.92
N ARG A 31 0.96 4.04 -24.91
CA ARG A 31 0.29 4.53 -26.15
C ARG A 31 -0.27 3.44 -27.07
N GLY A 32 0.00 2.17 -26.81
CA GLY A 32 -0.47 1.09 -27.68
C GLY A 32 -1.17 -0.07 -26.94
N TYR A 33 -1.20 -0.07 -25.61
CA TYR A 33 -1.51 -1.30 -24.90
C TYR A 33 -2.73 -1.29 -23.97
N CYS A 34 -2.93 -0.22 -23.18
CA CYS A 34 -4.09 -0.15 -22.28
C CYS A 34 -4.45 1.30 -21.98
N PRO A 35 -5.74 1.64 -21.90
CA PRO A 35 -6.14 2.96 -21.43
C PRO A 35 -5.76 3.13 -19.96
N ILE A 36 -5.34 4.34 -19.58
CA ILE A 36 -5.15 4.73 -18.17
C ILE A 36 -6.54 4.79 -17.55
N ALA A 37 -6.76 4.01 -16.50
CA ALA A 37 -8.05 3.97 -15.81
C ALA A 37 -8.18 5.08 -14.77
N LEU A 38 -7.05 5.49 -14.16
CA LEU A 38 -6.98 6.54 -13.16
C LEU A 38 -5.59 7.17 -13.16
N GLU A 39 -5.54 8.49 -13.21
CA GLU A 39 -4.34 9.29 -13.06
C GLU A 39 -4.50 10.22 -11.85
N ARG A 40 -3.47 10.31 -11.02
CA ARG A 40 -3.40 11.22 -9.87
C ARG A 40 -2.10 12.00 -9.93
N GLY A 41 -2.16 13.25 -10.40
CA GLY A 41 -0.99 14.11 -10.60
C GLY A 41 -0.47 14.84 -9.36
N ASP A 42 -1.24 14.89 -8.28
CA ASP A 42 -0.95 15.75 -7.12
C ASP A 42 -0.42 15.02 -5.90
N GLN A 43 0.17 13.83 -6.08
CA GLN A 43 0.74 13.09 -4.97
C GLN A 43 2.10 13.66 -4.57
N ARG A 44 2.23 14.07 -3.31
CA ARG A 44 3.49 14.58 -2.76
C ARG A 44 4.24 13.47 -2.06
N LEU A 45 5.52 13.33 -2.40
CA LEU A 45 6.45 12.50 -1.64
C LEU A 45 7.00 13.32 -0.46
N PHE A 46 6.81 12.82 0.74
CA PHE A 46 7.40 13.41 1.95
C PHE A 46 8.61 12.58 2.36
N ARG A 47 9.68 13.27 2.77
CA ARG A 47 10.84 12.66 3.41
C ARG A 47 10.95 13.19 4.83
N LEU A 48 11.07 12.27 5.78
CA LEU A 48 11.29 12.57 7.19
C LEU A 48 12.66 12.00 7.60
N ARG A 49 13.43 12.76 8.36
CA ARG A 49 14.65 12.28 9.02
C ARG A 49 14.34 12.13 10.51
N PRO A 50 15.09 11.29 11.26
CA PRO A 50 14.92 11.19 12.71
C PRO A 50 14.96 12.54 13.45
N ASP A 51 15.85 13.44 13.02
CA ASP A 51 16.01 14.77 13.61
C ASP A 51 14.85 15.74 13.29
N ASP A 52 14.00 15.39 12.30
CA ASP A 52 12.82 16.18 11.92
C ASP A 52 11.60 15.83 12.77
N LEU A 53 11.69 14.81 13.63
CA LEU A 53 10.61 14.39 14.52
C LEU A 53 10.44 15.42 15.64
N LEU A 54 9.33 16.10 15.60
CA LEU A 54 8.96 17.11 16.60
C LEU A 54 7.84 16.57 17.49
N GLY A 55 8.04 16.64 18.80
CA GLY A 55 7.00 16.28 19.76
C GLY A 55 7.39 15.13 20.70
N PRO A 56 6.55 14.90 21.71
CA PRO A 56 6.73 13.76 22.62
C PRO A 56 6.52 12.43 21.88
N GLU A 57 7.09 11.37 22.41
CA GLU A 57 6.77 10.02 21.94
C GLU A 57 5.25 9.77 22.07
N PRO A 58 4.63 9.13 21.06
CA PRO A 58 3.22 8.83 21.12
C PRO A 58 2.92 7.85 22.27
N GLU A 59 1.87 8.12 23.05
CA GLU A 59 1.43 7.24 24.14
C GLU A 59 0.76 5.94 23.65
N VAL A 60 0.74 5.70 22.33
CA VAL A 60 0.13 4.52 21.71
C VAL A 60 1.18 3.52 21.31
N GLU A 61 1.02 2.29 21.75
CA GLU A 61 1.87 1.19 21.35
C GLU A 61 1.59 0.78 19.90
N ILE A 62 2.62 0.89 19.07
CA ILE A 62 2.62 0.33 17.73
C ILE A 62 3.38 -0.99 17.75
N ARG A 63 2.80 -2.04 17.21
CA ARG A 63 3.38 -3.38 17.23
C ARG A 63 3.36 -4.04 15.85
N PRO A 64 4.27 -4.98 15.58
CA PRO A 64 4.20 -5.79 14.38
C PRO A 64 2.96 -6.70 14.41
N VAL A 65 2.50 -7.06 13.23
CA VAL A 65 1.39 -7.99 13.04
C VAL A 65 1.90 -9.43 13.07
N GLU A 66 1.18 -10.31 13.75
CA GLU A 66 1.45 -11.74 13.79
C GLU A 66 0.75 -12.50 12.64
N VAL A 67 1.28 -13.68 12.27
CA VAL A 67 0.71 -14.51 11.19
C VAL A 67 -0.73 -14.93 11.48
N THR A 68 -1.08 -15.10 12.75
CA THR A 68 -2.43 -15.43 13.22
C THR A 68 -3.46 -14.34 12.94
N GLU A 69 -3.00 -13.09 12.69
CA GLU A 69 -3.83 -11.92 12.45
C GLU A 69 -4.05 -11.65 10.94
N LEU A 70 -3.59 -12.54 10.06
CA LEU A 70 -3.61 -12.36 8.61
C LEU A 70 -4.98 -11.95 8.08
N GLU A 71 -6.06 -12.60 8.52
CA GLU A 71 -7.41 -12.31 8.03
C GLU A 71 -7.87 -10.91 8.42
N ASN A 72 -7.52 -10.47 9.63
CA ASN A 72 -7.85 -9.13 10.12
C ASN A 72 -7.10 -8.04 9.31
N ILE A 73 -5.83 -8.28 8.99
CA ILE A 73 -5.05 -7.38 8.15
C ILE A 73 -5.59 -7.32 6.72
N MET A 74 -5.93 -8.46 6.16
CA MET A 74 -6.50 -8.52 4.83
C MET A 74 -7.83 -7.77 4.76
N GLU A 75 -8.66 -7.84 5.79
CA GLU A 75 -9.93 -7.12 5.84
C GLU A 75 -9.73 -5.59 5.92
N ILE A 76 -8.82 -5.11 6.80
CA ILE A 76 -8.56 -3.66 6.90
C ILE A 76 -7.94 -3.12 5.60
N ASP A 77 -7.10 -3.89 4.92
CA ASP A 77 -6.54 -3.51 3.62
C ASP A 77 -7.59 -3.50 2.52
N ARG A 78 -8.53 -4.44 2.55
CA ARG A 78 -9.68 -4.43 1.66
C ARG A 78 -10.51 -3.17 1.82
N LEU A 79 -10.78 -2.76 3.07
CA LEU A 79 -11.52 -1.53 3.37
C LEU A 79 -10.77 -0.31 2.84
N MET A 80 -9.48 -0.19 3.15
CA MET A 80 -8.61 0.88 2.69
C MET A 80 -8.60 0.97 1.15
N THR A 81 -8.31 -0.14 0.48
CA THR A 81 -8.22 -0.18 -0.98
C THR A 81 -9.56 0.14 -1.65
N THR A 82 -10.67 -0.31 -1.05
CA THR A 82 -12.01 0.01 -1.57
C THR A 82 -12.32 1.51 -1.39
N GLU A 83 -11.92 2.11 -0.26
CA GLU A 83 -12.11 3.54 0.00
C GLU A 83 -11.25 4.41 -0.94
N GLU A 84 -9.99 4.02 -1.16
CA GLU A 84 -9.03 4.81 -1.94
C GLU A 84 -9.17 4.64 -3.44
N LEU A 85 -9.38 3.41 -3.91
CA LEU A 85 -9.31 3.04 -5.32
C LEU A 85 -10.65 2.60 -5.92
N GLY A 86 -11.68 2.45 -5.10
CA GLY A 86 -13.03 2.08 -5.56
C GLY A 86 -13.16 0.62 -6.02
N PHE A 87 -12.19 -0.25 -5.73
CA PHE A 87 -12.29 -1.67 -6.08
C PHE A 87 -11.86 -2.59 -4.94
N ASN A 88 -12.35 -3.83 -4.96
CA ASN A 88 -11.97 -4.86 -4.01
C ASN A 88 -10.77 -5.67 -4.55
N PRO A 89 -9.59 -5.63 -3.90
CA PRO A 89 -8.38 -6.29 -4.36
C PRO A 89 -8.49 -7.83 -4.36
N PHE A 90 -9.36 -8.43 -3.54
CA PHE A 90 -9.56 -9.88 -3.46
C PHE A 90 -10.22 -10.51 -4.70
N ARG A 91 -10.96 -9.71 -5.49
CA ARG A 91 -11.82 -10.29 -6.54
C ARG A 91 -11.09 -10.99 -7.67
N LYS A 92 -9.82 -10.63 -7.96
CA LYS A 92 -9.12 -11.12 -9.17
C LYS A 92 -8.14 -12.27 -8.90
N ALA A 93 -7.53 -12.33 -7.72
CA ALA A 93 -6.52 -13.35 -7.39
C ALA A 93 -6.38 -13.50 -5.86
N PRO A 94 -7.36 -14.09 -5.17
CA PRO A 94 -7.38 -14.13 -3.71
C PRO A 94 -6.18 -14.88 -3.10
N SER A 95 -5.71 -15.96 -3.72
CA SER A 95 -4.55 -16.71 -3.25
C SER A 95 -3.25 -15.90 -3.33
N ILE A 96 -3.00 -15.26 -4.46
CA ILE A 96 -1.79 -14.42 -4.66
C ILE A 96 -1.80 -13.24 -3.67
N TYR A 97 -2.95 -12.65 -3.45
CA TYR A 97 -3.12 -11.56 -2.49
C TYR A 97 -2.81 -12.04 -1.06
N ARG A 98 -3.37 -13.19 -0.65
CA ARG A 98 -3.13 -13.80 0.64
C ARG A 98 -1.65 -14.14 0.87
N GLU A 99 -0.99 -14.75 -0.12
CA GLU A 99 0.44 -15.06 -0.06
C GLU A 99 1.30 -13.80 0.06
N GLY A 100 0.92 -12.73 -0.65
CA GLY A 100 1.57 -11.42 -0.56
C GLY A 100 1.51 -10.84 0.86
N TRP A 101 0.36 -10.94 1.53
CA TRP A 101 0.20 -10.51 2.91
C TRP A 101 0.98 -11.37 3.90
N LEU A 102 0.90 -12.70 3.76
CA LEU A 102 1.69 -13.62 4.56
C LEU A 102 3.19 -13.33 4.52
N ARG A 103 3.71 -13.05 3.34
CA ARG A 103 5.12 -12.69 3.18
C ARG A 103 5.45 -11.40 3.91
N ARG A 104 4.67 -10.32 3.74
CA ARG A 104 4.91 -9.03 4.42
C ARG A 104 4.88 -9.17 5.94
N ILE A 105 3.95 -9.96 6.47
CA ILE A 105 3.87 -10.22 7.92
C ILE A 105 5.12 -10.97 8.39
N ARG A 106 5.54 -12.03 7.70
CA ARG A 106 6.75 -12.80 8.04
C ARG A 106 8.03 -11.97 7.97
N GLU A 107 8.06 -10.98 7.07
CA GLU A 107 9.16 -10.04 6.94
C GLU A 107 9.07 -8.85 7.93
N THR A 108 8.11 -8.88 8.86
CA THR A 108 7.87 -7.82 9.87
C THR A 108 7.67 -6.44 9.23
N ARG A 109 6.97 -6.39 8.10
CA ARG A 109 6.73 -5.16 7.34
C ARG A 109 5.38 -4.49 7.61
N VAL A 110 4.56 -5.08 8.47
CA VAL A 110 3.21 -4.59 8.76
C VAL A 110 3.08 -4.31 10.24
N TRP A 111 2.65 -3.11 10.56
CA TRP A 111 2.53 -2.61 11.92
C TRP A 111 1.14 -2.07 12.18
N VAL A 112 0.65 -2.23 13.40
CA VAL A 112 -0.69 -1.81 13.79
C VAL A 112 -0.70 -1.19 15.18
N VAL A 113 -1.74 -0.41 15.42
CA VAL A 113 -2.20 -0.02 16.75
C VAL A 113 -3.53 -0.73 17.01
N GLY A 114 -3.58 -1.48 18.09
CA GLY A 114 -4.78 -2.21 18.51
C GLY A 114 -4.49 -3.64 18.98
N PRO A 115 -5.52 -4.30 19.53
CA PRO A 115 -5.38 -5.66 20.09
C PRO A 115 -5.12 -6.71 19.00
N GLU A 116 -4.54 -7.87 19.39
CA GLU A 116 -4.21 -8.98 18.49
C GLU A 116 -5.40 -9.53 17.68
N GLN A 117 -6.59 -9.45 18.25
CA GLN A 117 -7.80 -9.94 17.60
C GLN A 117 -8.53 -8.84 16.80
N GLY A 118 -7.92 -7.62 16.69
CA GLY A 118 -8.61 -6.46 16.12
C GLY A 118 -9.76 -5.96 17.03
N PRO A 119 -10.51 -4.96 16.64
CA PRO A 119 -10.26 -4.13 15.47
C PRO A 119 -9.03 -3.23 15.64
N TYR A 120 -8.29 -3.04 14.57
CA TYR A 120 -7.16 -2.12 14.57
C TYR A 120 -7.63 -0.67 14.43
N LEU A 121 -6.97 0.21 15.16
CA LEU A 121 -7.17 1.66 15.08
C LEU A 121 -6.39 2.23 13.91
N PHE A 122 -5.19 1.71 13.71
CA PHE A 122 -4.22 2.18 12.74
C PHE A 122 -3.45 1.01 12.13
N LYS A 123 -3.08 1.14 10.86
CA LYS A 123 -2.23 0.22 10.11
C LYS A 123 -1.22 1.00 9.29
N VAL A 124 -0.01 0.47 9.18
CA VAL A 124 1.04 1.01 8.32
C VAL A 124 1.90 -0.13 7.75
N GLU A 125 2.44 0.08 6.56
CA GLU A 125 3.32 -0.86 5.88
C GLU A 125 4.67 -0.23 5.53
N GLN A 126 5.72 -1.04 5.63
CA GLN A 126 7.03 -0.76 5.05
C GLN A 126 7.08 -1.39 3.66
N SER A 127 6.80 -0.61 2.62
CA SER A 127 6.67 -1.11 1.24
C SER A 127 8.00 -1.37 0.57
N ALA A 128 9.03 -0.58 0.90
CA ALA A 128 10.40 -0.78 0.46
C ALA A 128 11.37 -0.45 1.59
N ILE A 129 12.44 -1.22 1.68
CA ILE A 129 13.49 -1.07 2.69
C ILE A 129 14.84 -1.15 1.98
N SER A 130 15.70 -0.19 2.25
CA SER A 130 17.13 -0.22 1.93
C SER A 130 17.92 0.04 3.20
N ASP A 131 19.26 0.05 3.10
CA ASP A 131 20.12 0.29 4.26
C ASP A 131 19.90 1.67 4.89
N ASP A 132 19.49 2.66 4.09
CA ASP A 132 19.41 4.06 4.52
C ASP A 132 17.96 4.61 4.56
N VAL A 133 17.00 3.95 3.89
CA VAL A 133 15.66 4.49 3.69
C VAL A 133 14.59 3.42 3.81
N VAL A 134 13.53 3.75 4.50
CA VAL A 134 12.29 2.96 4.54
C VAL A 134 11.17 3.76 3.88
N GLN A 135 10.49 3.15 2.94
CA GLN A 135 9.26 3.74 2.36
C GLN A 135 8.05 3.26 3.15
N ILE A 136 7.30 4.20 3.68
CA ILE A 136 6.03 3.96 4.35
C ILE A 136 4.90 4.04 3.33
N SER A 137 3.99 3.07 3.38
CA SER A 137 2.79 3.02 2.56
C SER A 137 1.63 2.38 3.31
N GLY A 138 0.46 2.26 2.66
CA GLY A 138 -0.69 1.58 3.22
C GLY A 138 -1.10 2.11 4.60
N VAL A 139 -0.93 3.42 4.81
CA VAL A 139 -1.29 4.09 6.07
C VAL A 139 -2.80 4.20 6.12
N TYR A 140 -3.40 3.59 7.12
CA TYR A 140 -4.85 3.62 7.30
C TYR A 140 -5.22 3.81 8.76
N THR A 141 -6.06 4.80 9.02
CA THR A 141 -6.72 4.99 10.31
C THR A 141 -8.18 4.61 10.14
N ALA A 142 -8.69 3.72 10.97
CA ALA A 142 -10.10 3.32 10.93
C ALA A 142 -10.99 4.54 11.11
N THR A 143 -12.05 4.65 10.30
CA THR A 143 -12.88 5.87 10.15
C THR A 143 -13.35 6.44 11.48
N LYS A 144 -13.76 5.57 12.42
CA LYS A 144 -14.24 6.00 13.74
C LYS A 144 -13.17 6.64 14.66
N TYR A 145 -11.89 6.51 14.30
CA TYR A 145 -10.76 7.05 15.07
C TYR A 145 -10.07 8.23 14.36
N ARG A 146 -10.60 8.66 13.22
CA ARG A 146 -10.07 9.85 12.52
C ARG A 146 -10.49 11.12 13.21
N ARG A 147 -9.62 12.16 13.17
CA ARG A 147 -9.89 13.51 13.71
C ARG A 147 -10.08 13.57 15.23
N HIS A 148 -9.45 12.67 15.96
CA HIS A 148 -9.45 12.65 17.42
C HIS A 148 -8.09 13.04 18.05
N GLY A 149 -7.11 13.44 17.25
CA GLY A 149 -5.78 13.87 17.69
C GLY A 149 -5.55 15.33 17.53
#